data_08e859dbf840b88c5cbc1be231a9da6f
#
_entry.id   08e859dbf840b88c5cbc1be231a9da6f
#
_cell.length_a   1.000
_cell.length_b   1.000
_cell.length_c   1.000
_cell.angle_alpha   90.00
_cell.angle_beta   90.00
_cell.angle_gamma   90.00
#
_symmetry.space_group_name_H-M   'P 1'
#
loop_
_entity.id
_entity.type
_entity.pdbx_description
1 polymer ?
#
loop_
_entity_poly.entity_id
_entity_poly.type
_entity_poly.pdbx_seq_one_letter_code
_entity_poly.pdbx_strand_id
1 'polypeptide(L)'
;MRRTQRGFTLLEVLLVISLLGVLLVLVAGALLGANRAVLKAERYTVNLDETRAAQAFLRSSISQALPLDTSAEDDVNSGFFEGSAQQLRFVATLPGELGGGIQVHSLELKGPEGHRALQVSFAQVQSGANGVALKPWGEPQVLLQNVESLTFSYRGLTPKGKPTGWMPEWPWPNRLPGAVRIDMQTKGTVKWVPEVVALRLDLSGGAGGE
;
A
#
# COMPACT_ATOMS: atom_id res chain seq x y z
N MET A 1 39.89 -73.31 16.90
CA MET A 1 38.97 -72.69 15.94
C MET A 1 39.65 -71.53 15.26
N ARG A 2 40.03 -71.67 14.00
CA ARG A 2 40.65 -70.60 13.20
C ARG A 2 39.51 -69.71 12.63
N ARG A 3 39.45 -68.45 13.08
CA ARG A 3 38.59 -67.43 12.50
C ARG A 3 39.17 -67.02 11.13
N THR A 4 38.48 -67.35 10.07
CA THR A 4 38.80 -66.85 8.70
C THR A 4 38.51 -65.36 8.68
N GLN A 5 39.54 -64.55 8.63
CA GLN A 5 39.40 -63.10 8.30
C GLN A 5 39.05 -62.97 6.82
N ARG A 6 37.83 -62.54 6.57
CA ARG A 6 37.42 -62.12 5.21
C ARG A 6 37.86 -60.69 5.01
N GLY A 7 38.76 -60.49 4.07
CA GLY A 7 39.14 -59.14 3.62
C GLY A 7 38.09 -58.54 2.67
N PHE A 8 37.91 -57.22 2.74
CA PHE A 8 37.05 -56.48 1.79
C PHE A 8 37.58 -56.63 0.36
N THR A 9 36.66 -56.85 -0.59
CA THR A 9 36.99 -56.86 -2.01
C THR A 9 37.07 -55.45 -2.58
N LEU A 10 37.93 -55.22 -3.54
CA LEU A 10 38.09 -53.91 -4.20
C LEU A 10 36.75 -53.44 -4.83
N LEU A 11 35.96 -54.41 -5.32
CA LEU A 11 34.64 -54.16 -5.90
C LEU A 11 33.62 -53.66 -4.87
N GLU A 12 33.68 -54.20 -3.65
CA GLU A 12 32.80 -53.79 -2.55
C GLU A 12 33.07 -52.34 -2.09
N VAL A 13 34.33 -51.95 -2.01
CA VAL A 13 34.76 -50.57 -1.73
C VAL A 13 34.31 -49.62 -2.84
N LEU A 14 34.46 -50.00 -4.10
CA LEU A 14 34.09 -49.20 -5.24
C LEU A 14 32.56 -49.00 -5.30
N LEU A 15 31.78 -50.04 -4.98
CA LEU A 15 30.34 -49.98 -4.91
C LEU A 15 29.86 -49.08 -3.76
N VAL A 16 30.50 -49.14 -2.58
CA VAL A 16 30.16 -48.27 -1.43
C VAL A 16 30.42 -46.79 -1.75
N ILE A 17 31.60 -46.50 -2.36
CA ILE A 17 31.94 -45.12 -2.71
C ILE A 17 30.99 -44.56 -3.80
N SER A 18 30.62 -45.37 -4.78
CA SER A 18 29.66 -44.95 -5.80
C SER A 18 28.27 -44.69 -5.23
N LEU A 19 27.78 -45.55 -4.32
CA LEU A 19 26.51 -45.36 -3.63
C LEU A 19 26.54 -44.11 -2.73
N LEU A 20 27.66 -43.90 -2.01
CA LEU A 20 27.86 -42.70 -1.18
C LEU A 20 27.86 -41.44 -2.04
N GLY A 21 28.51 -41.48 -3.22
CA GLY A 21 28.48 -40.35 -4.16
C GLY A 21 27.07 -40.02 -4.64
N VAL A 22 26.29 -41.03 -5.02
CA VAL A 22 24.87 -40.80 -5.39
C VAL A 22 24.06 -40.23 -4.23
N LEU A 23 24.24 -40.76 -3.02
CA LEU A 23 23.56 -40.27 -1.83
C LEU A 23 23.88 -38.80 -1.57
N LEU A 24 25.15 -38.40 -1.66
CA LEU A 24 25.58 -37.02 -1.47
C LEU A 24 24.95 -36.06 -2.49
N VAL A 25 24.87 -36.47 -3.77
CA VAL A 25 24.21 -35.70 -4.82
C VAL A 25 22.72 -35.49 -4.52
N LEU A 26 22.04 -36.56 -4.07
CA LEU A 26 20.62 -36.48 -3.72
C LEU A 26 20.37 -35.54 -2.50
N VAL A 27 21.22 -35.65 -1.47
CA VAL A 27 21.13 -34.75 -0.29
C VAL A 27 21.41 -33.30 -0.67
N ALA A 28 22.45 -33.04 -1.47
CA ALA A 28 22.76 -31.71 -1.97
C ALA A 28 21.59 -31.12 -2.79
N GLY A 29 21.00 -31.93 -3.67
CA GLY A 29 19.83 -31.54 -4.45
C GLY A 29 18.62 -31.18 -3.58
N ALA A 30 18.35 -31.98 -2.55
CA ALA A 30 17.27 -31.74 -1.60
C ALA A 30 17.48 -30.43 -0.79
N LEU A 31 18.70 -30.16 -0.32
CA LEU A 31 19.07 -28.93 0.39
C LEU A 31 18.93 -27.68 -0.49
N LEU A 32 19.38 -27.75 -1.74
CA LEU A 32 19.22 -26.65 -2.70
C LEU A 32 17.73 -26.38 -3.00
N GLY A 33 16.92 -27.43 -3.12
CA GLY A 33 15.48 -27.32 -3.32
C GLY A 33 14.79 -26.67 -2.11
N ALA A 34 15.13 -27.11 -0.90
CA ALA A 34 14.61 -26.54 0.33
C ALA A 34 14.94 -25.04 0.49
N ASN A 35 16.21 -24.66 0.26
CA ASN A 35 16.63 -23.26 0.31
C ASN A 35 15.86 -22.37 -0.69
N ARG A 36 15.65 -22.85 -1.92
CA ARG A 36 14.86 -22.10 -2.91
C ARG A 36 13.39 -21.91 -2.47
N ALA A 37 12.82 -22.93 -1.85
CA ALA A 37 11.45 -22.87 -1.33
C ALA A 37 11.33 -21.83 -0.19
N VAL A 38 12.30 -21.83 0.74
CA VAL A 38 12.36 -20.85 1.85
C VAL A 38 12.47 -19.44 1.31
N LEU A 39 13.42 -19.14 0.43
CA LEU A 39 13.59 -17.82 -0.16
C LEU A 39 12.36 -17.33 -0.93
N LYS A 40 11.63 -18.25 -1.58
CA LYS A 40 10.37 -17.89 -2.26
C LYS A 40 9.26 -17.56 -1.25
N ALA A 41 9.17 -18.33 -0.16
CA ALA A 41 8.21 -18.10 0.90
C ALA A 41 8.47 -16.76 1.61
N GLU A 42 9.72 -16.45 1.94
CA GLU A 42 10.11 -15.19 2.56
C GLU A 42 9.72 -13.98 1.69
N ARG A 43 10.04 -14.00 0.39
CA ARG A 43 9.64 -12.93 -0.53
C ARG A 43 8.12 -12.76 -0.62
N TYR A 44 7.38 -13.86 -0.60
CA TYR A 44 5.92 -13.82 -0.62
C TYR A 44 5.38 -13.17 0.67
N THR A 45 5.93 -13.53 1.82
CA THR A 45 5.52 -12.97 3.12
C THR A 45 5.79 -11.47 3.19
N VAL A 46 6.99 -11.03 2.79
CA VAL A 46 7.34 -9.60 2.77
C VAL A 46 6.37 -8.81 1.88
N ASN A 47 6.11 -9.27 0.66
CA ASN A 47 5.18 -8.59 -0.25
C ASN A 47 3.73 -8.57 0.28
N LEU A 48 3.32 -9.63 1.00
CA LEU A 48 2.01 -9.69 1.63
C LEU A 48 1.89 -8.69 2.77
N ASP A 49 2.92 -8.58 3.59
CA ASP A 49 2.95 -7.65 4.73
C ASP A 49 2.99 -6.19 4.25
N GLU A 50 3.77 -5.86 3.21
CA GLU A 50 3.74 -4.54 2.55
C GLU A 50 2.33 -4.21 2.04
N THR A 51 1.69 -5.14 1.34
CA THR A 51 0.34 -4.92 0.80
C THR A 51 -0.67 -4.68 1.92
N ARG A 52 -0.62 -5.47 2.99
CA ARG A 52 -1.50 -5.31 4.17
C ARG A 52 -1.26 -3.99 4.90
N ALA A 53 0.00 -3.62 5.08
CA ALA A 53 0.36 -2.34 5.71
C ALA A 53 -0.16 -1.16 4.89
N ALA A 54 0.00 -1.19 3.56
CA ALA A 54 -0.53 -0.18 2.66
C ALA A 54 -2.06 -0.09 2.73
N GLN A 55 -2.77 -1.23 2.73
CA GLN A 55 -4.22 -1.27 2.88
C GLN A 55 -4.67 -0.71 4.22
N ALA A 56 -4.03 -1.11 5.32
CA ALA A 56 -4.36 -0.63 6.66
C ALA A 56 -4.15 0.90 6.77
N PHE A 57 -3.04 1.41 6.23
CA PHE A 57 -2.75 2.83 6.19
C PHE A 57 -3.80 3.60 5.39
N LEU A 58 -4.09 3.18 4.15
CA LEU A 58 -5.07 3.84 3.27
C LEU A 58 -6.45 3.85 3.90
N ARG A 59 -6.88 2.71 4.44
CA ARG A 59 -8.17 2.60 5.15
C ARG A 59 -8.24 3.53 6.35
N SER A 60 -7.23 3.52 7.20
CA SER A 60 -7.18 4.36 8.39
C SER A 60 -7.18 5.84 8.02
N SER A 61 -6.28 6.27 7.14
CA SER A 61 -6.12 7.68 6.78
C SER A 61 -7.34 8.23 6.05
N ILE A 62 -7.84 7.54 5.02
CA ILE A 62 -9.00 8.00 4.24
C ILE A 62 -10.27 8.00 5.08
N SER A 63 -10.49 6.97 5.93
CA SER A 63 -11.69 6.92 6.79
C SER A 63 -11.76 8.05 7.80
N GLN A 64 -10.62 8.66 8.13
CA GLN A 64 -10.48 9.76 9.08
C GLN A 64 -10.32 11.13 8.39
N ALA A 65 -10.63 11.22 7.09
CA ALA A 65 -10.59 12.50 6.39
C ALA A 65 -11.47 13.55 7.08
N LEU A 66 -10.92 14.75 7.22
CA LEU A 66 -11.52 15.85 7.96
C LEU A 66 -11.96 16.95 6.99
N PRO A 67 -13.14 17.56 7.19
CA PRO A 67 -13.62 18.68 6.39
C PRO A 67 -13.00 20.00 6.89
N LEU A 68 -11.69 20.10 6.87
CA LEU A 68 -10.95 21.29 7.27
C LEU A 68 -10.40 21.98 6.03
N ASP A 69 -10.90 23.18 5.79
CA ASP A 69 -10.47 24.00 4.65
C ASP A 69 -8.98 24.38 4.79
N THR A 70 -8.22 24.02 3.80
CA THR A 70 -6.79 24.32 3.71
C THR A 70 -6.49 25.25 2.55
N SER A 71 -7.52 25.88 1.99
CA SER A 71 -7.38 26.85 0.89
C SER A 71 -6.63 28.09 1.39
N ALA A 72 -5.61 28.53 0.65
CA ALA A 72 -5.12 29.89 0.77
C ALA A 72 -6.20 30.83 0.24
N GLU A 73 -6.28 32.07 0.78
CA GLU A 73 -7.33 33.04 0.42
C GLU A 73 -7.46 33.28 -1.09
N ASP A 74 -6.41 33.01 -1.88
CA ASP A 74 -6.36 33.25 -3.32
C ASP A 74 -6.68 32.00 -4.18
N ASP A 75 -6.86 30.80 -3.59
CA ASP A 75 -7.06 29.56 -4.36
C ASP A 75 -8.50 29.06 -4.23
N VAL A 76 -9.38 29.62 -5.04
CA VAL A 76 -10.84 29.34 -5.08
C VAL A 76 -11.16 27.87 -5.40
N ASN A 77 -10.19 27.12 -5.92
CA ASN A 77 -10.35 25.71 -6.34
C ASN A 77 -9.77 24.71 -5.35
N SER A 78 -9.03 25.13 -4.35
CA SER A 78 -8.50 24.21 -3.34
C SER A 78 -9.54 23.99 -2.23
N GLY A 79 -9.79 22.73 -1.90
CA GLY A 79 -10.67 22.33 -0.81
C GLY A 79 -9.95 21.36 0.13
N PHE A 80 -10.69 20.81 1.06
CA PHE A 80 -10.14 19.82 1.98
C PHE A 80 -10.12 18.39 1.42
N PHE A 81 -10.73 18.17 0.22
CA PHE A 81 -10.76 16.88 -0.45
C PHE A 81 -10.72 17.04 -1.98
N GLU A 82 -9.63 16.66 -2.58
CA GLU A 82 -9.44 16.67 -4.03
C GLU A 82 -9.18 15.25 -4.51
N GLY A 83 -10.08 14.72 -5.32
CA GLY A 83 -10.00 13.35 -5.81
C GLY A 83 -10.09 13.29 -7.32
N SER A 84 -9.05 12.74 -7.97
CA SER A 84 -9.04 12.35 -9.37
C SER A 84 -8.82 10.84 -9.50
N ALA A 85 -8.85 10.31 -10.72
CA ALA A 85 -8.62 8.87 -10.94
C ALA A 85 -7.22 8.39 -10.50
N GLN A 86 -6.21 9.27 -10.48
CA GLN A 86 -4.81 8.90 -10.21
C GLN A 86 -4.19 9.60 -9.00
N GLN A 87 -4.86 10.58 -8.45
CA GLN A 87 -4.40 11.37 -7.32
C GLN A 87 -5.52 11.57 -6.33
N LEU A 88 -5.17 11.53 -5.06
CA LEU A 88 -6.10 11.79 -3.97
C LEU A 88 -5.41 12.65 -2.92
N ARG A 89 -5.99 13.82 -2.64
CA ARG A 89 -5.52 14.74 -1.61
C ARG A 89 -6.64 15.01 -0.61
N PHE A 90 -6.33 14.89 0.67
CA PHE A 90 -7.31 15.09 1.74
C PHE A 90 -6.62 15.50 3.03
N VAL A 91 -7.37 16.08 3.93
CA VAL A 91 -6.91 16.43 5.27
C VAL A 91 -7.23 15.29 6.22
N ALA A 92 -6.29 14.86 7.03
CA ALA A 92 -6.51 13.87 8.07
C ALA A 92 -5.53 14.05 9.24
N THR A 93 -5.80 13.38 10.36
CA THR A 93 -4.86 13.32 11.48
C THR A 93 -3.76 12.33 11.21
N LEU A 94 -2.52 12.73 11.48
CA LEU A 94 -1.38 11.84 11.47
C LEU A 94 -1.13 11.30 12.89
N PRO A 95 -0.87 9.99 13.05
CA PRO A 95 -0.50 9.43 14.36
C PRO A 95 0.71 10.13 14.96
N GLY A 96 0.73 10.26 16.30
CA GLY A 96 1.81 10.95 17.03
C GLY A 96 3.21 10.39 16.78
N GLU A 97 3.31 9.10 16.55
CA GLU A 97 4.55 8.40 16.20
C GLU A 97 5.16 8.87 14.87
N LEU A 98 4.33 9.40 13.96
CA LEU A 98 4.74 9.94 12.66
C LEU A 98 4.79 11.48 12.65
N GLY A 99 4.80 12.12 13.80
CA GLY A 99 4.88 13.57 13.94
C GLY A 99 3.58 14.25 14.39
N GLY A 100 2.47 13.54 14.36
CA GLY A 100 1.17 13.97 14.88
C GLY A 100 0.52 15.16 14.16
N GLY A 101 -0.67 15.50 14.63
CA GLY A 101 -1.40 16.69 14.18
C GLY A 101 -2.21 16.50 12.90
N ILE A 102 -2.82 17.60 12.47
CA ILE A 102 -3.64 17.65 11.25
C ILE A 102 -2.72 17.96 10.08
N GLN A 103 -2.78 17.12 9.06
CA GLN A 103 -1.93 17.24 7.87
C GLN A 103 -2.73 16.98 6.59
N VAL A 104 -2.28 17.58 5.51
CA VAL A 104 -2.73 17.23 4.16
C VAL A 104 -1.96 16.01 3.71
N HIS A 105 -2.68 14.97 3.33
CA HIS A 105 -2.15 13.74 2.74
C HIS A 105 -2.35 13.80 1.24
N SER A 106 -1.29 13.56 0.47
CA SER A 106 -1.34 13.49 -0.99
C SER A 106 -0.85 12.13 -1.45
N LEU A 107 -1.73 11.36 -2.07
CA LEU A 107 -1.47 10.03 -2.62
C LEU A 107 -1.32 10.12 -4.12
N GLU A 108 -0.24 9.59 -4.66
CA GLU A 108 0.04 9.60 -6.11
C GLU A 108 0.91 8.41 -6.52
N LEU A 109 0.83 8.06 -7.80
CA LEU A 109 1.66 7.04 -8.40
C LEU A 109 2.90 7.69 -9.02
N LYS A 110 4.10 7.40 -8.49
CA LYS A 110 5.38 7.98 -8.92
C LYS A 110 6.33 6.92 -9.46
N GLY A 111 7.20 7.34 -10.36
CA GLY A 111 8.25 6.52 -10.93
C GLY A 111 8.08 6.23 -12.42
N PRO A 112 9.10 5.68 -13.07
CA PRO A 112 9.05 5.33 -14.49
C PRO A 112 8.10 4.15 -14.73
N GLU A 113 7.59 4.06 -15.95
CA GLU A 113 6.73 2.96 -16.36
C GLU A 113 7.39 1.60 -16.08
N GLY A 114 6.63 0.69 -15.45
CA GLY A 114 7.14 -0.61 -15.03
C GLY A 114 7.79 -0.67 -13.64
N HIS A 115 8.11 0.49 -13.03
CA HIS A 115 8.69 0.62 -11.68
C HIS A 115 8.00 1.72 -10.86
N ARG A 116 6.68 1.88 -11.05
CA ARG A 116 5.91 2.86 -10.29
C ARG A 116 5.67 2.39 -8.87
N ALA A 117 5.61 3.35 -7.97
CA ALA A 117 5.28 3.11 -6.56
C ALA A 117 4.13 4.04 -6.14
N LEU A 118 3.24 3.52 -5.31
CA LEU A 118 2.29 4.36 -4.60
C LEU A 118 3.03 5.09 -3.49
N GLN A 119 3.00 6.42 -3.52
CA GLN A 119 3.62 7.27 -2.52
C GLN A 119 2.58 8.12 -1.82
N VAL A 120 2.85 8.41 -0.55
CA VAL A 120 2.15 9.42 0.23
C VAL A 120 3.12 10.52 0.62
N SER A 121 2.72 11.77 0.43
CA SER A 121 3.39 12.93 0.96
C SER A 121 2.49 13.66 1.95
N PHE A 122 3.10 14.33 2.92
CA PHE A 122 2.41 15.05 3.98
C PHE A 122 2.77 16.53 3.93
N ALA A 123 1.80 17.38 4.28
CA ALA A 123 2.04 18.80 4.47
C ALA A 123 1.29 19.29 5.72
N GLN A 124 1.98 20.05 6.55
CA GLN A 124 1.36 20.71 7.70
C GLN A 124 0.57 21.93 7.25
N VAL A 125 -0.60 22.07 7.83
CA VAL A 125 -1.42 23.28 7.70
C VAL A 125 -0.88 24.32 8.68
N GLN A 126 -0.33 25.40 8.16
CA GLN A 126 0.15 26.52 8.96
C GLN A 126 -0.77 27.73 8.75
N SER A 127 -1.44 28.18 9.79
CA SER A 127 -2.22 29.42 9.76
C SER A 127 -1.30 30.60 10.09
N GLY A 128 -1.22 31.56 9.21
CA GLY A 128 -0.42 32.77 9.36
C GLY A 128 -1.27 34.03 9.15
N ALA A 129 -0.66 35.19 9.30
CA ALA A 129 -1.32 36.50 9.09
C ALA A 129 -1.83 36.70 7.63
N ASN A 130 -1.29 35.93 6.69
CA ASN A 130 -1.62 35.98 5.26
C ASN A 130 -2.40 34.75 4.79
N GLY A 131 -3.21 34.11 5.68
CA GLY A 131 -4.01 32.95 5.34
C GLY A 131 -3.35 31.61 5.71
N VAL A 132 -3.79 30.54 5.06
CA VAL A 132 -3.31 29.17 5.29
C VAL A 132 -2.18 28.84 4.31
N ALA A 133 -1.05 28.37 4.83
CA ALA A 133 0.07 27.87 4.03
C ALA A 133 0.28 26.39 4.28
N LEU A 134 0.61 25.66 3.22
CA LEU A 134 0.98 24.24 3.30
C LEU A 134 2.49 24.11 3.30
N LYS A 135 3.05 23.61 4.38
CA LYS A 135 4.49 23.32 4.48
C LYS A 135 4.73 21.82 4.36
N PRO A 136 5.53 21.37 3.38
CA PRO A 136 5.89 19.96 3.28
C PRO A 136 6.43 19.42 4.60
N TRP A 137 6.00 18.23 4.98
CA TRP A 137 6.39 17.56 6.21
C TRP A 137 7.06 16.23 5.90
N GLY A 138 8.34 16.13 6.21
CA GLY A 138 9.13 14.93 5.92
C GLY A 138 9.33 14.68 4.42
N GLU A 139 9.87 13.52 4.12
CA GLU A 139 10.01 13.05 2.74
C GLU A 139 8.81 12.16 2.35
N PRO A 140 8.46 12.11 1.06
CA PRO A 140 7.42 11.20 0.58
C PRO A 140 7.71 9.75 0.97
N GLN A 141 6.72 9.06 1.48
CA GLN A 141 6.84 7.67 1.92
C GLN A 141 6.28 6.72 0.85
N VAL A 142 7.01 5.67 0.55
CA VAL A 142 6.55 4.61 -0.36
C VAL A 142 5.64 3.67 0.42
N LEU A 143 4.38 3.56 0.00
CA LEU A 143 3.40 2.64 0.59
C LEU A 143 3.43 1.27 -0.08
N LEU A 144 3.60 1.22 -1.40
CA LEU A 144 3.63 -0.01 -2.16
C LEU A 144 4.48 0.16 -3.42
N GLN A 145 5.35 -0.80 -3.67
CA GLN A 145 6.20 -0.84 -4.86
C GLN A 145 5.57 -1.66 -5.99
N ASN A 146 6.14 -1.53 -7.19
CA ASN A 146 5.78 -2.32 -8.37
C ASN A 146 4.29 -2.23 -8.73
N VAL A 147 3.70 -1.04 -8.64
CA VAL A 147 2.33 -0.76 -9.04
C VAL A 147 2.26 -0.52 -10.54
N GLU A 148 1.44 -1.29 -11.24
CA GLU A 148 1.20 -1.13 -12.68
C GLU A 148 0.16 -0.06 -12.97
N SER A 149 -0.94 -0.10 -12.22
CA SER A 149 -2.02 0.87 -12.34
C SER A 149 -2.66 1.16 -10.98
N LEU A 150 -3.15 2.37 -10.82
CA LEU A 150 -3.93 2.84 -9.68
C LEU A 150 -5.12 3.62 -10.22
N THR A 151 -6.30 3.34 -9.66
CA THR A 151 -7.51 4.10 -9.97
C THR A 151 -8.31 4.32 -8.70
N PHE A 152 -8.57 5.59 -8.40
CA PHE A 152 -9.52 5.99 -7.38
C PHE A 152 -10.89 6.23 -8.01
N SER A 153 -11.94 5.93 -7.26
CA SER A 153 -13.30 6.26 -7.61
C SER A 153 -14.06 6.70 -6.36
N TYR A 154 -15.01 7.59 -6.54
CA TYR A 154 -15.69 8.29 -5.47
C TYR A 154 -17.19 8.12 -5.59
N ARG A 155 -17.88 8.00 -4.48
CA ARG A 155 -19.34 8.10 -4.40
C ARG A 155 -19.76 8.84 -3.15
N GLY A 156 -20.90 9.51 -3.20
CA GLY A 156 -21.43 10.25 -2.04
C GLY A 156 -22.72 10.94 -2.38
N LEU A 157 -22.93 12.12 -1.79
CA LEU A 157 -24.09 12.97 -2.05
C LEU A 157 -23.68 14.22 -2.83
N THR A 158 -24.46 14.58 -3.82
CA THR A 158 -24.34 15.89 -4.50
C THR A 158 -24.65 17.02 -3.51
N PRO A 159 -24.32 18.29 -3.84
CA PRO A 159 -24.73 19.44 -3.02
C PRO A 159 -26.24 19.53 -2.76
N LYS A 160 -27.06 18.92 -3.63
CA LYS A 160 -28.51 18.86 -3.51
C LYS A 160 -29.02 17.62 -2.74
N GLY A 161 -28.12 16.86 -2.07
CA GLY A 161 -28.45 15.67 -1.29
C GLY A 161 -28.80 14.42 -2.12
N LYS A 162 -28.58 14.42 -3.45
CA LYS A 162 -28.84 13.24 -4.29
C LYS A 162 -27.63 12.29 -4.26
N PRO A 163 -27.84 10.97 -4.10
CA PRO A 163 -26.75 9.99 -4.18
C PRO A 163 -26.12 9.95 -5.57
N THR A 164 -24.80 9.80 -5.62
CA THR A 164 -24.05 9.60 -6.86
C THR A 164 -23.77 8.12 -7.08
N GLY A 165 -23.52 7.74 -8.33
CA GLY A 165 -22.79 6.51 -8.66
C GLY A 165 -21.29 6.64 -8.34
N TRP A 166 -20.53 5.60 -8.68
CA TRP A 166 -19.07 5.69 -8.69
C TRP A 166 -18.60 6.58 -9.83
N MET A 167 -17.77 7.55 -9.54
CA MET A 167 -17.21 8.52 -10.49
C MET A 167 -15.69 8.60 -10.36
N PRO A 168 -14.93 8.83 -11.44
CA PRO A 168 -13.47 8.87 -11.43
C PRO A 168 -12.88 10.14 -10.84
N GLU A 169 -13.72 11.16 -10.62
CA GLU A 169 -13.34 12.46 -10.09
C GLU A 169 -14.39 12.90 -9.08
N TRP A 170 -13.96 13.56 -7.99
CA TRP A 170 -14.85 14.18 -7.02
C TRP A 170 -14.97 15.69 -7.27
N PRO A 171 -16.09 16.16 -7.84
CA PRO A 171 -16.19 17.55 -8.31
C PRO A 171 -16.51 18.57 -7.22
N TRP A 172 -16.59 18.15 -5.96
CA TRP A 172 -16.93 19.04 -4.83
C TRP A 172 -15.81 19.06 -3.79
N PRO A 173 -14.76 19.91 -3.99
CA PRO A 173 -13.57 19.91 -3.12
C PRO A 173 -13.86 20.31 -1.67
N ASN A 174 -14.96 21.02 -1.45
CA ASN A 174 -15.42 21.44 -0.12
C ASN A 174 -16.49 20.48 0.47
N ARG A 175 -16.53 19.24 0.00
CA ARG A 175 -17.38 18.17 0.53
C ARG A 175 -16.63 16.87 0.55
N LEU A 176 -16.85 16.08 1.58
CA LEU A 176 -16.30 14.73 1.62
C LEU A 176 -17.19 13.78 0.80
N PRO A 177 -16.62 12.84 0.03
CA PRO A 177 -17.38 11.72 -0.51
C PRO A 177 -17.81 10.80 0.65
N GLY A 178 -18.88 10.06 0.47
CA GLY A 178 -19.29 9.03 1.43
C GLY A 178 -18.39 7.79 1.41
N ALA A 179 -17.76 7.49 0.25
CA ALA A 179 -16.80 6.42 0.12
C ALA A 179 -15.82 6.65 -1.04
N VAL A 180 -14.61 6.14 -0.85
CA VAL A 180 -13.54 6.06 -1.86
C VAL A 180 -13.28 4.59 -2.17
N ARG A 181 -13.23 4.24 -3.44
CA ARG A 181 -12.81 2.93 -3.93
C ARG A 181 -11.42 3.02 -4.51
N ILE A 182 -10.57 2.06 -4.17
CA ILE A 182 -9.18 1.96 -4.58
C ILE A 182 -8.99 0.67 -5.35
N ASP A 183 -8.80 0.78 -6.64
CA ASP A 183 -8.44 -0.32 -7.53
C ASP A 183 -6.98 -0.20 -7.93
N MET A 184 -6.23 -1.29 -7.80
CA MET A 184 -4.79 -1.29 -8.08
C MET A 184 -4.37 -2.61 -8.73
N GLN A 185 -3.43 -2.52 -9.66
CA GLN A 185 -2.75 -3.69 -10.21
C GLN A 185 -1.28 -3.64 -9.81
N THR A 186 -0.78 -4.75 -9.29
CA THR A 186 0.61 -4.89 -8.82
C THR A 186 1.33 -5.98 -9.61
N LYS A 187 2.62 -5.74 -9.91
CA LYS A 187 3.53 -6.78 -10.37
C LYS A 187 3.89 -7.67 -9.20
N GLY A 188 3.60 -8.96 -9.31
CA GLY A 188 4.01 -9.91 -8.28
C GLY A 188 2.97 -10.99 -8.01
N THR A 189 3.27 -11.82 -7.01
CA THR A 189 2.42 -12.95 -6.61
C THR A 189 1.25 -12.54 -5.73
N VAL A 190 1.39 -11.44 -5.01
CA VAL A 190 0.32 -10.87 -4.16
C VAL A 190 -0.47 -9.89 -5.00
N LYS A 191 -1.77 -10.17 -5.13
CA LYS A 191 -2.70 -9.30 -5.87
C LYS A 191 -3.41 -8.36 -4.92
N TRP A 192 -3.58 -7.12 -5.35
CA TRP A 192 -4.42 -6.16 -4.65
C TRP A 192 -5.90 -6.57 -4.78
N VAL A 193 -6.60 -6.55 -3.67
CA VAL A 193 -8.06 -6.70 -3.67
C VAL A 193 -8.68 -5.31 -3.66
N PRO A 194 -9.61 -4.99 -4.59
CA PRO A 194 -10.28 -3.70 -4.60
C PRO A 194 -10.84 -3.35 -3.22
N GLU A 195 -10.51 -2.18 -2.73
CA GLU A 195 -10.89 -1.74 -1.40
C GLU A 195 -11.87 -0.57 -1.47
N VAL A 196 -12.90 -0.61 -0.64
CA VAL A 196 -13.85 0.48 -0.48
C VAL A 196 -13.75 1.01 0.94
N VAL A 197 -13.35 2.26 1.07
CA VAL A 197 -13.20 2.95 2.34
C VAL A 197 -14.35 3.94 2.51
N ALA A 198 -15.18 3.72 3.53
CA ALA A 198 -16.21 4.69 3.92
C ALA A 198 -15.58 5.76 4.82
N LEU A 199 -15.90 7.03 4.57
CA LEU A 199 -15.47 8.13 5.41
C LEU A 199 -16.35 8.22 6.66
N ARG A 200 -15.72 8.45 7.83
CA ARG A 200 -16.44 8.46 9.12
C ARG A 200 -17.20 9.75 9.36
N LEU A 201 -16.72 10.87 8.80
CA LEU A 201 -17.33 12.16 8.91
C LEU A 201 -18.07 12.50 7.61
N ASP A 202 -19.23 11.89 7.45
CA ASP A 202 -20.17 12.33 6.40
C ASP A 202 -20.94 13.56 6.90
N LEU A 203 -20.31 14.72 6.82
CA LEU A 203 -20.96 16.00 7.06
C LEU A 203 -21.79 16.48 5.87
N SER A 204 -21.97 15.65 4.84
CA SER A 204 -22.83 15.98 3.70
C SER A 204 -24.32 16.00 4.07
N GLY A 205 -24.67 15.48 5.26
CA GLY A 205 -25.96 15.66 5.92
C GLY A 205 -26.07 16.98 6.66
N GLY A 206 -25.40 18.04 6.18
CA GLY A 206 -25.45 19.36 6.77
C GLY A 206 -26.88 19.81 6.99
N ALA A 207 -27.14 20.25 8.18
CA ALA A 207 -28.31 21.00 8.62
C ALA A 207 -28.77 22.00 7.54
N GLY A 208 -29.57 21.56 6.62
CA GLY A 208 -30.49 22.35 5.87
C GLY A 208 -31.71 22.49 6.76
N GLY A 209 -31.57 23.25 7.81
CA GLY A 209 -32.66 23.73 8.60
C GLY A 209 -33.15 25.02 7.99
N GLU A 210 -34.41 25.02 7.64
CA GLU A 210 -35.34 26.13 7.50
C GLU A 210 -34.95 27.26 6.54
#